data_262bde8e079936f88c33e2a488286253
#
_entry.id   262bde8e079936f88c33e2a488286253
#
_cell.length_a   1.000
_cell.length_b   1.000
_cell.length_c   1.000
_cell.angle_alpha   90.00
_cell.angle_beta   90.00
_cell.angle_gamma   90.00
#
_symmetry.space_group_name_H-M   'P 1'
#
loop_
_entity.id
_entity.type
_entity.pdbx_description
1 polymer ?
#
loop_
_entity_poly.entity_id
_entity_poly.type
_entity_poly.pdbx_seq_one_letter_code
_entity_poly.pdbx_strand_id
1 'polypeptide(L)'
;MNKEYNGWTNYATWRINLEIIDGIEIETQTCASTIKEIVEDVVFSQYDGTNSLMYDYASAFISQVNFYEISQSINEELELQS
;
A
#
# COMPACT_ATOMS: atom_id res chain seq x y z
N MET A 1 -10.56 19.31 -3.05
CA MET A 1 -10.35 18.32 -2.03
C MET A 1 -11.01 17.01 -2.36
N ASN A 2 -10.29 15.95 -2.23
CA ASN A 2 -10.80 14.67 -2.65
C ASN A 2 -11.28 13.84 -1.48
N LYS A 3 -12.59 13.88 -1.23
CA LYS A 3 -13.16 13.14 -0.11
C LYS A 3 -13.57 11.74 -0.48
N GLU A 4 -13.48 11.41 -1.78
CA GLU A 4 -13.90 10.09 -2.25
C GLU A 4 -12.97 9.00 -1.77
N TYR A 5 -11.74 9.36 -1.41
CA TYR A 5 -10.74 8.39 -0.98
C TYR A 5 -10.43 8.50 0.51
N ASN A 6 -11.39 8.99 1.27
CA ASN A 6 -11.26 9.10 2.73
C ASN A 6 -10.02 9.85 3.17
N GLY A 7 -9.65 10.90 2.41
CA GLY A 7 -8.49 11.71 2.73
C GLY A 7 -7.19 11.24 2.12
N TRP A 8 -7.18 10.08 1.44
CA TRP A 8 -5.97 9.60 0.77
C TRP A 8 -5.74 10.35 -0.54
N THR A 9 -4.49 10.42 -0.95
CA THR A 9 -4.07 11.18 -2.13
C THR A 9 -4.79 10.75 -3.41
N ASN A 10 -4.93 9.44 -3.60
CA ASN A 10 -5.59 8.94 -4.79
C ASN A 10 -6.21 7.56 -4.53
N TYR A 11 -6.94 7.08 -5.52
CA TYR A 11 -7.63 5.80 -5.40
C TYR A 11 -6.67 4.64 -5.14
N ALA A 12 -5.53 4.61 -5.84
CA ALA A 12 -4.58 3.51 -5.69
C ALA A 12 -4.08 3.42 -4.26
N THR A 13 -3.75 4.56 -3.65
CA THR A 13 -3.27 4.59 -2.27
C THR A 13 -4.34 4.10 -1.32
N TRP A 14 -5.56 4.59 -1.47
CA TRP A 14 -6.67 4.17 -0.64
C TRP A 14 -6.92 2.67 -0.76
N ARG A 15 -6.94 2.16 -1.99
CA ARG A 15 -7.27 0.76 -2.23
C ARG A 15 -6.21 -0.18 -1.68
N ILE A 16 -4.93 0.16 -1.86
CA ILE A 16 -3.84 -0.66 -1.34
C ILE A 16 -3.87 -0.68 0.18
N ASN A 17 -4.12 0.48 0.79
CA ASN A 17 -4.21 0.51 2.25
C ASN A 17 -5.37 -0.35 2.75
N LEU A 18 -6.52 -0.25 2.08
CA LEU A 18 -7.71 -0.97 2.50
C LEU A 18 -7.56 -2.48 2.35
N GLU A 19 -7.02 -2.94 1.23
CA GLU A 19 -7.05 -4.35 0.91
C GLU A 19 -5.80 -5.12 1.32
N ILE A 20 -4.70 -4.44 1.54
CA ILE A 20 -3.45 -5.12 1.87
C ILE A 20 -2.95 -4.70 3.24
N ILE A 21 -2.73 -3.41 3.43
CA ILE A 21 -2.10 -2.92 4.65
C ILE A 21 -3.00 -3.09 5.87
N ASP A 22 -4.28 -2.85 5.70
CA ASP A 22 -5.23 -2.94 6.81
C ASP A 22 -5.29 -4.35 7.41
N GLY A 23 -4.97 -5.35 6.63
CA GLY A 23 -4.95 -6.74 7.09
C GLY A 23 -3.61 -7.19 7.66
N ILE A 24 -2.60 -6.32 7.65
CA ILE A 24 -1.28 -6.64 8.11
C ILE A 24 -1.01 -5.93 9.44
N GLU A 25 -0.44 -6.68 10.39
CA GLU A 25 -0.11 -6.11 11.68
C GLU A 25 1.31 -5.56 11.63
N ILE A 26 1.44 -4.24 11.76
CA ILE A 26 2.73 -3.57 11.78
C ILE A 26 2.89 -2.93 13.15
N GLU A 27 3.86 -3.41 13.92
CA GLU A 27 4.01 -3.02 15.30
C GLU A 27 5.16 -2.04 15.55
N THR A 28 5.95 -1.74 14.53
CA THR A 28 7.06 -0.81 14.65
C THR A 28 6.96 0.25 13.57
N GLN A 29 7.65 1.37 13.79
CA GLN A 29 7.65 2.42 12.79
C GLN A 29 8.24 1.91 11.47
N THR A 30 7.73 2.43 10.38
CA THR A 30 8.07 1.96 9.06
C THR A 30 8.33 3.13 8.11
N CYS A 31 8.75 2.83 6.89
CA CYS A 31 9.00 3.85 5.88
C CYS A 31 8.42 3.41 4.55
N ALA A 32 8.39 4.36 3.59
CA ALA A 32 7.75 4.12 2.30
C ALA A 32 8.33 2.91 1.58
N SER A 33 9.66 2.74 1.59
CA SER A 33 10.27 1.63 0.87
C SER A 33 9.90 0.28 1.48
N THR A 34 9.78 0.22 2.80
CA THR A 34 9.38 -1.01 3.47
C THR A 34 7.94 -1.37 3.11
N ILE A 35 7.04 -0.39 3.12
CA ILE A 35 5.65 -0.63 2.75
C ILE A 35 5.55 -1.08 1.30
N LYS A 36 6.32 -0.46 0.41
CA LYS A 36 6.32 -0.85 -0.99
C LYS A 36 6.76 -2.30 -1.16
N GLU A 37 7.80 -2.72 -0.44
CA GLU A 37 8.26 -4.10 -0.52
C GLU A 37 7.19 -5.08 -0.05
N ILE A 38 6.50 -4.75 1.03
CA ILE A 38 5.43 -5.59 1.54
C ILE A 38 4.32 -5.74 0.50
N VAL A 39 3.90 -4.63 -0.10
CA VAL A 39 2.84 -4.63 -1.08
C VAL A 39 3.25 -5.44 -2.31
N GLU A 40 4.47 -5.24 -2.79
CA GLU A 40 4.96 -5.97 -3.95
C GLU A 40 5.02 -7.46 -3.66
N ASP A 41 5.47 -7.84 -2.48
CA ASP A 41 5.51 -9.24 -2.08
C ASP A 41 4.12 -9.87 -2.11
N VAL A 42 3.13 -9.19 -1.53
CA VAL A 42 1.78 -9.71 -1.48
C VAL A 42 1.19 -9.83 -2.88
N VAL A 43 1.33 -8.77 -3.69
CA VAL A 43 0.72 -8.74 -5.01
C VAL A 43 1.37 -9.74 -5.96
N PHE A 44 2.69 -9.78 -5.98
CA PHE A 44 3.40 -10.59 -6.97
C PHE A 44 3.69 -12.01 -6.49
N SER A 45 3.46 -12.32 -5.23
CA SER A 45 3.67 -13.68 -4.73
C SER A 45 2.71 -14.68 -5.39
N GLN A 46 1.58 -14.20 -5.89
CA GLN A 46 0.61 -15.06 -6.56
C GLN A 46 0.76 -15.08 -8.06
N TYR A 47 1.73 -14.33 -8.57
CA TYR A 47 1.98 -14.30 -10.01
C TYR A 47 2.77 -15.54 -10.41
N ASP A 48 2.25 -16.27 -11.40
CA ASP A 48 2.86 -17.52 -11.82
C ASP A 48 3.74 -17.39 -13.06
N GLY A 49 3.90 -16.17 -13.57
CA GLY A 49 4.76 -15.93 -14.72
C GLY A 49 4.10 -16.16 -16.06
N THR A 50 2.82 -16.53 -16.07
CA THR A 50 2.15 -16.87 -17.34
C THR A 50 1.35 -15.71 -17.94
N ASN A 51 1.10 -14.63 -17.19
CA ASN A 51 0.30 -13.53 -17.68
C ASN A 51 0.97 -12.19 -17.45
N SER A 52 1.75 -11.76 -18.44
CA SER A 52 2.48 -10.50 -18.34
C SER A 52 1.56 -9.28 -18.33
N LEU A 53 0.36 -9.42 -18.89
CA LEU A 53 -0.59 -8.31 -18.89
C LEU A 53 -1.05 -7.99 -17.47
N MET A 54 -1.34 -9.02 -16.69
CA MET A 54 -1.72 -8.83 -15.29
C MET A 54 -0.57 -8.24 -14.48
N TYR A 55 0.65 -8.70 -14.75
CA TYR A 55 1.82 -8.14 -14.09
C TYR A 55 1.97 -6.65 -14.41
N ASP A 56 1.79 -6.29 -15.67
CA ASP A 56 1.92 -4.90 -16.10
C ASP A 56 0.84 -4.02 -15.46
N TYR A 57 -0.38 -4.50 -15.38
CA TYR A 57 -1.45 -3.74 -14.74
C TYR A 57 -1.18 -3.56 -13.25
N ALA A 58 -0.73 -4.62 -12.59
CA ALA A 58 -0.42 -4.54 -11.16
C ALA A 58 0.72 -3.56 -10.91
N SER A 59 1.77 -3.62 -11.74
CA SER A 59 2.89 -2.70 -11.63
C SER A 59 2.45 -1.25 -11.83
N ALA A 60 1.62 -1.02 -12.84
CA ALA A 60 1.12 0.33 -13.12
C ALA A 60 0.27 0.85 -11.96
N PHE A 61 -0.57 -0.01 -11.40
CA PHE A 61 -1.40 0.38 -10.28
C PHE A 61 -0.53 0.74 -9.06
N ILE A 62 0.44 -0.11 -8.75
CA ILE A 62 1.33 0.10 -7.61
C ILE A 62 2.15 1.38 -7.78
N SER A 63 2.53 1.71 -9.02
CA SER A 63 3.31 2.92 -9.28
C SER A 63 2.57 4.20 -8.92
N GLN A 64 1.25 4.15 -8.78
CA GLN A 64 0.45 5.31 -8.41
C GLN A 64 0.25 5.44 -6.91
N VAL A 65 0.67 4.45 -6.13
CA VAL A 65 0.46 4.44 -4.69
C VAL A 65 1.44 5.38 -4.00
N ASN A 66 0.92 6.20 -3.10
CA ASN A 66 1.76 7.07 -2.27
C ASN A 66 2.14 6.32 -1.00
N PHE A 67 3.23 5.57 -1.08
CA PHE A 67 3.67 4.73 0.03
C PHE A 67 4.13 5.55 1.23
N TYR A 68 4.61 6.75 0.99
CA TYR A 68 4.98 7.65 2.07
C TYR A 68 3.76 7.99 2.93
N GLU A 69 2.65 8.28 2.27
CA GLU A 69 1.41 8.61 2.97
C GLU A 69 0.95 7.45 3.85
N ILE A 70 1.05 6.23 3.31
CA ILE A 70 0.67 5.04 4.07
C ILE A 70 1.59 4.85 5.26
N SER A 71 2.89 5.01 5.06
CA SER A 71 3.84 4.83 6.17
C SER A 71 3.62 5.88 7.26
N GLN A 72 3.31 7.10 6.88
CA GLN A 72 3.01 8.13 7.88
C GLN A 72 1.75 7.82 8.67
N SER A 73 0.74 7.32 8.00
CA SER A 73 -0.51 6.95 8.67
C SER A 73 -0.27 5.86 9.71
N ILE A 74 0.53 4.86 9.34
CA ILE A 74 0.85 3.77 10.26
C ILE A 74 1.63 4.28 11.45
N ASN A 75 2.64 5.12 11.21
CA ASN A 75 3.48 5.63 12.28
C ASN A 75 2.71 6.52 13.24
N GLU A 76 1.79 7.33 12.73
CA GLU A 76 0.94 8.15 13.58
C GLU A 76 0.06 7.30 14.47
N GLU A 77 -0.50 6.24 13.93
CA GLU A 77 -1.34 5.36 14.71
C GLU A 77 -0.55 4.66 15.81
N LEU A 78 0.68 4.24 15.49
CA LEU A 78 1.54 3.63 16.49
C LEU A 78 1.87 4.59 17.62
N GLU A 79 2.08 5.87 17.30
CA GLU A 79 2.35 6.87 18.32
C GLU A 79 1.16 7.08 19.24
N LEU A 80 -0.04 7.01 18.68
CA LEU A 80 -1.25 7.19 19.47
C LEU A 80 -1.49 6.02 20.43
N GLN A 81 -0.95 4.85 20.11
CA GLN A 81 -1.12 3.66 20.94
C GLN A 81 -0.07 3.55 22.04
N SER A 82 0.99 4.32 21.97
CA SER A 82 2.07 4.25 22.96
C SER A 82 1.91 5.28 24.11
#